data_87ce07b3e65be20916516397d0132eb9
#
_entry.id   87ce07b3e65be20916516397d0132eb9
#
_cell.length_a   1.000
_cell.length_b   1.000
_cell.length_c   1.000
_cell.angle_alpha   90.00
_cell.angle_beta   90.00
_cell.angle_gamma   90.00
#
_symmetry.space_group_name_H-M   'P 1'
#
loop_
_entity.id
_entity.type
_entity.pdbx_description
1 polymer ?
#
loop_
_entity_poly.entity_id
_entity_poly.type
_entity_poly.pdbx_seq_one_letter_code
_entity_poly.pdbx_strand_id
1 'polypeptide(L)'
;MRGPIRREERRERTLLKLLENTLSYVVYFSAILAILQEFNIDVKGLVAGAGVLGLAVGFGAQSLVKDVISGFFILFEDQFSVGDYVKIGTAEGMVEEIGLRTTKLKNFTGEIFILPNGTISQVVNYSMKNSLAIVM
;
A
#
# COMPACT_ATOMS: atom_id res chain seq x y z
N MET A 1 -33.96 -13.47 -6.86
CA MET A 1 -33.92 -12.48 -5.77
C MET A 1 -32.50 -12.00 -5.55
N ARG A 2 -32.30 -10.70 -5.62
CA ARG A 2 -30.97 -10.16 -5.37
C ARG A 2 -30.73 -10.03 -3.88
N GLY A 3 -29.70 -10.66 -3.39
CA GLY A 3 -29.26 -10.42 -2.04
C GLY A 3 -28.72 -8.98 -1.89
N PRO A 4 -28.45 -8.55 -0.66
CA PRO A 4 -27.87 -7.24 -0.43
C PRO A 4 -26.52 -7.16 -1.13
N ILE A 5 -26.18 -5.97 -1.65
CA ILE A 5 -24.88 -5.75 -2.27
C ILE A 5 -23.80 -6.01 -1.23
N ARG A 6 -22.86 -6.86 -1.56
CA ARG A 6 -21.78 -7.19 -0.66
C ARG A 6 -20.94 -5.97 -0.35
N ARG A 7 -20.45 -5.90 0.87
CA ARG A 7 -19.59 -4.83 1.31
C ARG A 7 -18.37 -4.69 0.39
N GLU A 8 -17.84 -5.80 -0.08
CA GLU A 8 -16.71 -5.82 -0.98
C GLU A 8 -17.03 -5.17 -2.31
N GLU A 9 -18.22 -5.43 -2.86
CA GLU A 9 -18.63 -4.85 -4.12
C GLU A 9 -18.76 -3.33 -4.02
N ARG A 10 -19.32 -2.84 -2.91
CA ARG A 10 -19.44 -1.41 -2.68
C ARG A 10 -18.08 -0.75 -2.60
N ARG A 11 -17.16 -1.41 -1.91
CA ARG A 11 -15.81 -0.90 -1.77
C ARG A 11 -15.10 -0.83 -3.11
N GLU A 12 -15.22 -1.86 -3.92
CA GLU A 12 -14.64 -1.88 -5.25
C GLU A 12 -15.19 -0.76 -6.12
N ARG A 13 -16.50 -0.56 -6.10
CA ARG A 13 -17.11 0.51 -6.88
C ARG A 13 -16.61 1.87 -6.47
N THR A 14 -16.49 2.10 -5.18
CA THR A 14 -16.01 3.37 -4.67
C THR A 14 -14.56 3.59 -5.08
N LEU A 15 -13.72 2.57 -4.95
CA LEU A 15 -12.32 2.66 -5.33
C LEU A 15 -12.15 2.92 -6.82
N LEU A 16 -12.91 2.21 -7.66
CA LEU A 16 -12.85 2.41 -9.09
C LEU A 16 -13.32 3.80 -9.47
N LYS A 17 -14.37 4.29 -8.82
CA LYS A 17 -14.88 5.62 -9.08
C LYS A 17 -13.88 6.70 -8.68
N LEU A 18 -13.24 6.54 -7.53
CA LEU A 18 -12.22 7.48 -7.08
C LEU A 18 -11.04 7.49 -8.04
N LEU A 19 -10.61 6.32 -8.47
CA LEU A 19 -9.52 6.20 -9.43
C LEU A 19 -9.89 6.84 -10.76
N GLU A 20 -11.08 6.56 -11.26
CA GLU A 20 -11.59 7.13 -12.50
C GLU A 20 -11.65 8.65 -12.43
N ASN A 21 -12.19 9.17 -11.33
CA ASN A 21 -12.31 10.61 -11.16
C ASN A 21 -10.94 11.28 -11.10
N THR A 22 -10.02 10.69 -10.36
CA THR A 22 -8.66 11.22 -10.23
C THR A 22 -7.97 11.25 -11.59
N LEU A 23 -8.07 10.15 -12.33
CA LEU A 23 -7.50 10.06 -13.65
C LEU A 23 -8.12 11.08 -14.60
N SER A 24 -9.44 11.27 -14.52
CA SER A 24 -10.14 12.26 -15.34
C SER A 24 -9.64 13.66 -15.07
N TYR A 25 -9.43 14.01 -13.81
CA TYR A 25 -8.91 15.34 -13.45
C TYR A 25 -7.52 15.56 -14.02
N VAL A 26 -6.66 14.55 -13.95
CA VAL A 26 -5.31 14.62 -14.50
C VAL A 26 -5.38 14.83 -16.01
N VAL A 27 -6.24 14.08 -16.69
CA VAL A 27 -6.40 14.18 -18.15
C VAL A 27 -6.95 15.56 -18.54
N TYR A 28 -7.98 16.04 -17.84
CA TYR A 28 -8.56 17.34 -18.13
C TYR A 28 -7.56 18.46 -17.91
N PHE A 29 -6.81 18.40 -16.82
CA PHE A 29 -5.78 19.39 -16.53
C PHE A 29 -4.73 19.42 -17.63
N SER A 30 -4.25 18.25 -18.03
CA SER A 30 -3.26 18.14 -19.09
C SER A 30 -3.79 18.68 -20.42
N ALA A 31 -5.05 18.37 -20.74
CA ALA A 31 -5.68 18.84 -21.96
C ALA A 31 -5.82 20.36 -21.96
N ILE A 32 -6.23 20.93 -20.83
CA ILE A 32 -6.36 22.39 -20.70
C ILE A 32 -5.01 23.05 -20.90
N LEU A 33 -3.96 22.52 -20.30
CA LEU A 33 -2.61 23.05 -20.49
C LEU A 33 -2.20 23.03 -21.96
N ALA A 34 -2.46 21.91 -22.63
CA ALA A 34 -2.12 21.77 -24.04
C ALA A 34 -2.87 22.78 -24.91
N ILE A 35 -4.15 22.99 -24.64
CA ILE A 35 -4.97 23.96 -25.37
C ILE A 35 -4.44 25.38 -25.13
N LEU A 36 -4.11 25.73 -23.90
CA LEU A 36 -3.60 27.06 -23.59
C LEU A 36 -2.27 27.30 -24.30
N GLN A 37 -1.43 26.28 -24.39
CA GLN A 37 -0.16 26.42 -25.13
C GLN A 37 -0.37 26.67 -26.61
N GLU A 38 -1.39 26.05 -27.20
CA GLU A 38 -1.71 26.28 -28.61
C GLU A 38 -2.10 27.75 -28.86
N PHE A 39 -2.71 28.41 -27.91
CA PHE A 39 -3.07 29.81 -28.02
C PHE A 39 -1.93 30.73 -27.57
N ASN A 40 -0.73 30.20 -27.40
CA ASN A 40 0.47 30.93 -26.96
C ASN A 40 0.29 31.62 -25.61
N ILE A 41 -0.54 31.03 -24.76
CA ILE A 41 -0.70 31.50 -23.39
C ILE A 41 0.40 30.87 -22.53
N ASP A 42 1.06 31.67 -21.73
CA ASP A 42 2.13 31.18 -20.86
C ASP A 42 1.54 30.38 -19.71
N VAL A 43 1.92 29.08 -19.66
CA VAL A 43 1.41 28.16 -18.63
C VAL A 43 2.49 27.83 -17.58
N LYS A 44 3.62 28.53 -17.59
CA LYS A 44 4.71 28.23 -16.64
C LYS A 44 4.27 28.29 -15.20
N GLY A 45 3.43 29.28 -14.85
CA GLY A 45 2.92 29.40 -13.49
C GLY A 45 2.04 28.24 -13.10
N LEU A 46 1.21 27.77 -14.04
CA LEU A 46 0.32 26.62 -13.77
C LEU A 46 1.12 25.34 -13.60
N VAL A 47 2.14 25.14 -14.42
CA VAL A 47 3.00 23.97 -14.33
C VAL A 47 3.79 23.99 -13.02
N ALA A 48 4.32 25.15 -12.65
CA ALA A 48 5.04 25.30 -11.39
C ALA A 48 4.12 25.00 -10.18
N GLY A 49 2.90 25.52 -10.21
CA GLY A 49 1.92 25.26 -9.17
C GLY A 49 1.56 23.79 -9.07
N ALA A 50 1.38 23.12 -10.21
CA ALA A 50 1.12 21.69 -10.26
C ALA A 50 2.30 20.90 -9.68
N GLY A 51 3.53 21.35 -9.95
CA GLY A 51 4.71 20.72 -9.36
C GLY A 51 4.74 20.82 -7.86
N VAL A 52 4.37 21.99 -7.31
CA VAL A 52 4.30 22.16 -5.85
C VAL A 52 3.22 21.26 -5.26
N LEU A 53 2.06 21.17 -5.92
CA LEU A 53 1.00 20.27 -5.46
C LEU A 53 1.46 18.82 -5.51
N GLY A 54 2.21 18.45 -6.57
CA GLY A 54 2.76 17.12 -6.69
C GLY A 54 3.70 16.77 -5.55
N LEU A 55 4.55 17.72 -5.17
CA LEU A 55 5.43 17.53 -4.02
C LEU A 55 4.65 17.38 -2.73
N ALA A 56 3.60 18.19 -2.54
CA ALA A 56 2.77 18.12 -1.35
C ALA A 56 2.08 16.76 -1.25
N VAL A 57 1.55 16.26 -2.37
CA VAL A 57 0.94 14.93 -2.41
C VAL A 57 1.98 13.86 -2.14
N GLY A 58 3.18 14.01 -2.70
CA GLY A 58 4.27 13.07 -2.47
C GLY A 58 4.67 12.99 -1.01
N PHE A 59 4.80 14.12 -0.34
CA PHE A 59 5.08 14.13 1.09
C PHE A 59 3.94 13.50 1.90
N GLY A 60 2.69 13.78 1.50
CA GLY A 60 1.53 13.20 2.18
C GLY A 60 1.42 11.70 1.98
N ALA A 61 1.92 11.19 0.86
CA ALA A 61 1.89 9.76 0.54
C ALA A 61 3.20 9.04 0.89
N GLN A 62 4.11 9.68 1.58
CA GLN A 62 5.43 9.12 1.88
C GLN A 62 5.33 7.78 2.60
N SER A 63 4.44 7.67 3.58
CA SER A 63 4.24 6.43 4.32
C SER A 63 3.73 5.30 3.42
N LEU A 64 2.83 5.64 2.50
CA LEU A 64 2.29 4.67 1.57
C LEU A 64 3.39 4.09 0.68
N VAL A 65 4.23 4.95 0.13
CA VAL A 65 5.34 4.52 -0.72
C VAL A 65 6.31 3.65 0.08
N LYS A 66 6.60 4.04 1.31
CA LYS A 66 7.47 3.27 2.18
C LYS A 66 6.89 1.89 2.44
N ASP A 67 5.59 1.80 2.70
CA ASP A 67 4.91 0.53 2.95
C ASP A 67 5.01 -0.41 1.75
N VAL A 68 4.79 0.12 0.55
CA VAL A 68 4.82 -0.67 -0.68
C VAL A 68 6.24 -1.19 -0.95
N ILE A 69 7.22 -0.32 -0.84
CA ILE A 69 8.61 -0.70 -1.05
C ILE A 69 9.06 -1.73 -0.01
N SER A 70 8.68 -1.52 1.24
CA SER A 70 9.02 -2.45 2.32
C SER A 70 8.39 -3.82 2.08
N GLY A 71 7.13 -3.84 1.64
CA GLY A 71 6.45 -5.09 1.31
C GLY A 71 7.16 -5.85 0.20
N PHE A 72 7.59 -5.13 -0.82
CA PHE A 72 8.35 -5.72 -1.91
C PHE A 72 9.64 -6.38 -1.40
N PHE A 73 10.39 -5.68 -0.55
CA PHE A 73 11.64 -6.23 -0.02
C PHE A 73 11.44 -7.38 0.94
N ILE A 74 10.34 -7.38 1.70
CA ILE A 74 10.00 -8.53 2.54
C ILE A 74 9.89 -9.79 1.68
N LEU A 75 9.20 -9.68 0.56
CA LEU A 75 9.02 -10.81 -0.34
C LEU A 75 10.30 -11.12 -1.11
N PHE A 76 10.98 -10.10 -1.59
CA PHE A 76 12.19 -10.28 -2.39
C PHE A 76 13.31 -10.92 -1.59
N GLU A 77 13.49 -10.47 -0.36
CA GLU A 77 14.53 -11.00 0.53
C GLU A 77 14.08 -12.23 1.31
N ASP A 78 12.83 -12.61 1.14
CA ASP A 78 12.26 -13.77 1.83
C ASP A 78 12.47 -13.69 3.35
N GLN A 79 12.17 -12.52 3.90
CA GLN A 79 12.31 -12.32 5.34
C GLN A 79 11.36 -13.22 6.12
N PHE A 80 10.13 -13.33 5.65
CA PHE A 80 9.15 -14.29 6.13
C PHE A 80 8.09 -14.48 5.04
N SER A 81 7.37 -15.58 5.14
CA SER A 81 6.36 -15.96 4.16
C SER A 81 5.05 -16.26 4.85
N VAL A 82 3.97 -16.31 4.05
CA VAL A 82 2.67 -16.73 4.57
C VAL A 82 2.80 -18.13 5.18
N GLY A 83 2.26 -18.27 6.37
CA GLY A 83 2.36 -19.52 7.12
C GLY A 83 3.47 -19.55 8.15
N ASP A 84 4.42 -18.64 8.08
CA ASP A 84 5.49 -18.55 9.09
C ASP A 84 4.95 -17.97 10.39
N TYR A 85 5.51 -18.42 11.50
CA TYR A 85 5.21 -17.85 12.81
C TYR A 85 6.29 -16.84 13.13
N VAL A 86 5.88 -15.61 13.32
CA VAL A 86 6.80 -14.48 13.47
C VAL A 86 6.40 -13.58 14.64
N LYS A 87 7.37 -12.82 15.09
CA LYS A 87 7.14 -11.76 16.06
C LYS A 87 7.67 -10.46 15.48
N ILE A 88 6.80 -9.47 15.41
CA ILE A 88 7.15 -8.15 14.89
C ILE A 88 6.75 -7.13 15.95
N GLY A 89 7.75 -6.57 16.63
CA GLY A 89 7.48 -5.68 17.76
C GLY A 89 6.72 -6.42 18.85
N THR A 90 5.55 -5.94 19.19
CA THR A 90 4.68 -6.58 20.19
C THR A 90 3.70 -7.57 19.55
N ALA A 91 3.61 -7.59 18.23
CA ALA A 91 2.70 -8.49 17.52
C ALA A 91 3.38 -9.83 17.28
N GLU A 92 2.69 -10.91 17.60
CA GLU A 92 3.22 -12.24 17.42
C GLU A 92 2.09 -13.13 16.88
N GLY A 93 2.40 -13.90 15.86
CA GLY A 93 1.43 -14.80 15.28
C GLY A 93 1.89 -15.39 13.96
N MET A 94 1.00 -16.14 13.34
CA MET A 94 1.24 -16.72 12.04
C MET A 94 0.90 -15.70 10.96
N VAL A 95 1.76 -15.59 9.97
CA VAL A 95 1.53 -14.70 8.84
C VAL A 95 0.37 -15.23 8.00
N GLU A 96 -0.72 -14.49 7.97
CA GLU A 96 -1.88 -14.86 7.16
C GLU A 96 -1.78 -14.31 5.75
N GLU A 97 -1.28 -13.07 5.64
CA GLU A 97 -1.29 -12.38 4.37
C GLU A 97 -0.17 -11.34 4.35
N ILE A 98 0.52 -11.27 3.23
CA ILE A 98 1.46 -10.19 2.97
C ILE A 98 0.88 -9.42 1.79
N GLY A 99 0.27 -8.28 2.10
CA GLY A 99 -0.35 -7.44 1.09
C GLY A 99 0.60 -6.41 0.55
N LEU A 100 0.09 -5.60 -0.37
CA LEU A 100 0.88 -4.55 -0.99
C LEU A 100 1.42 -3.56 0.03
N ARG A 101 0.60 -3.22 1.01
CA ARG A 101 0.93 -2.18 1.99
C ARG A 101 1.02 -2.71 3.41
N THR A 102 0.29 -3.78 3.73
CA THR A 102 0.17 -4.29 5.10
C THR A 102 0.42 -5.79 5.16
N THR A 103 0.87 -6.22 6.32
CA THR A 103 1.03 -7.63 6.64
C THR A 103 0.09 -7.97 7.78
N LYS A 104 -0.57 -9.11 7.71
CA LYS A 104 -1.52 -9.55 8.73
C LYS A 104 -1.00 -10.78 9.43
N LEU A 105 -1.00 -10.72 10.75
CA LEU A 105 -0.63 -11.84 11.62
C LEU A 105 -1.86 -12.26 12.41
N LYS A 106 -2.00 -13.56 12.62
CA LYS A 106 -3.08 -14.11 13.44
C LYS A 106 -2.48 -14.90 14.59
N ASN A 107 -2.86 -14.54 15.81
CA ASN A 107 -2.35 -15.25 16.97
C ASN A 107 -3.32 -16.37 17.38
N PHE A 108 -2.95 -17.11 18.44
CA PHE A 108 -3.73 -18.25 18.89
C PHE A 108 -5.12 -17.89 19.42
N THR A 109 -5.29 -16.67 19.89
CA THR A 109 -6.57 -16.24 20.43
C THR A 109 -7.50 -15.71 19.34
N GLY A 110 -7.04 -15.71 18.08
CA GLY A 110 -7.83 -15.25 16.96
C GLY A 110 -7.69 -13.77 16.65
N GLU A 111 -6.86 -13.07 17.39
CA GLU A 111 -6.60 -11.66 17.10
C GLU A 111 -5.80 -11.53 15.81
N ILE A 112 -6.15 -10.54 15.03
CA ILE A 112 -5.42 -10.26 13.79
C ILE A 112 -4.70 -8.93 13.95
N PHE A 113 -3.37 -8.98 13.82
CA PHE A 113 -2.54 -7.78 13.83
C PHE A 113 -2.33 -7.32 12.40
N ILE A 114 -2.67 -6.09 12.12
CA ILE A 114 -2.50 -5.49 10.80
C ILE A 114 -1.36 -4.48 10.93
N LEU A 115 -0.26 -4.78 10.25
CA LEU A 115 0.96 -4.00 10.37
C LEU A 115 1.29 -3.37 9.03
N PRO A 116 1.40 -2.04 8.97
CA PRO A 116 1.93 -1.40 7.75
C PRO A 116 3.36 -1.90 7.51
N ASN A 117 3.64 -2.30 6.28
CA ASN A 117 4.94 -2.89 5.96
C ASN A 117 6.11 -1.98 6.30
N GLY A 118 5.94 -0.68 6.15
CA GLY A 118 7.00 0.29 6.41
C GLY A 118 7.34 0.44 7.88
N THR A 119 6.51 -0.06 8.78
CA THR A 119 6.78 -0.03 10.22
C THR A 119 7.51 -1.27 10.72
N ILE A 120 7.71 -2.24 9.84
CA ILE A 120 8.40 -3.48 10.19
C ILE A 120 9.89 -3.24 10.06
N SER A 121 10.55 -3.00 11.19
CA SER A 121 11.98 -2.75 11.21
C SER A 121 12.77 -3.99 11.58
N GLN A 122 12.15 -4.90 12.32
CA GLN A 122 12.81 -6.11 12.80
C GLN A 122 11.78 -7.21 12.92
N VAL A 123 12.15 -8.40 12.48
CA VAL A 123 11.28 -9.57 12.51
C VAL A 123 12.02 -10.72 13.18
N VAL A 124 11.37 -11.37 14.13
CA VAL A 124 11.85 -12.64 14.67
C VAL A 124 11.04 -13.72 13.97
N ASN A 125 11.70 -14.48 13.13
CA ASN A 125 11.05 -15.57 12.37
C ASN A 125 11.38 -16.91 13.00
N TYR A 126 10.38 -17.51 13.61
CA TYR A 126 10.57 -18.79 14.31
C TYR A 126 10.52 -19.99 13.36
N SER A 127 10.06 -19.79 12.14
CA SER A 127 9.82 -20.90 11.21
C SER A 127 10.86 -21.02 10.11
N MET A 128 11.69 -20.01 9.93
CA MET A 128 12.52 -19.90 8.73
C MET A 128 13.42 -21.09 8.47
N LYS A 129 14.07 -21.60 9.50
CA LYS A 129 15.01 -22.69 9.31
C LYS A 129 14.57 -23.96 9.98
N ASN A 130 13.38 -23.97 10.53
CA ASN A 130 12.95 -25.13 11.30
C ASN A 130 14.03 -25.54 12.32
N SER A 131 14.75 -24.57 12.80
CA SER A 131 15.97 -24.81 13.54
C SER A 131 15.73 -25.37 14.93
N LEU A 132 14.55 -25.18 15.46
CA LEU A 132 14.24 -25.73 16.78
C LEU A 132 14.32 -27.24 16.80
N ALA A 133 13.86 -27.86 15.73
CA ALA A 133 13.96 -29.30 15.61
C ALA A 133 15.41 -29.72 15.44
N ILE A 134 16.20 -28.90 14.82
CA ILE A 134 17.60 -29.21 14.54
C ILE A 134 18.43 -29.15 15.77
N VAL A 135 18.18 -28.20 16.62
CA VAL A 135 18.99 -27.98 17.80
C VAL A 135 18.94 -29.19 18.75
N MET A 136 17.88 -29.89 18.67
CA MET A 136 17.77 -31.13 19.47
C MET A 136 18.61 -32.21 18.85
#